data_73d2218d8f0fc3a50706007e66094355
#
_entry.id   73d2218d8f0fc3a50706007e66094355
#
_cell.length_a   1.000
_cell.length_b   1.000
_cell.length_c   1.000
_cell.angle_alpha   90.00
_cell.angle_beta   90.00
_cell.angle_gamma   90.00
#
_symmetry.space_group_name_H-M   'P 1'
#
loop_
_entity.id
_entity.type
_entity.pdbx_description
1 polymer ?
#
loop_
_entity_poly.entity_id
_entity_poly.type
_entity_poly.pdbx_seq_one_letter_code
_entity_poly.pdbx_strand_id
1 'polypeptide(L)'
;MGACESNRHLVDDGVMMLRVLALSLTLFTGLLPYVAQATVLQRPITLDTGSGELFGSLLLPKSDTPVPVVLIISGSGPTDRDGNNPDGGRNDSLKRLAWVLAKHNIASVRYDKRGVAASLAATPDERNLSVEAYVADAEAWGHKLKTDPRFGKLILLGHSEGALIASLAAPNIDAAAVISMSGSARPIDQVLRQQLSNRLPPPLMLRSNELLDSLKAGHTDDNVPPQLQVIFRPSVQPYLISLFRQDPAAAFAKLKMPALIIQGSNDIQVGVGDAQALKAAKPDAELALIEGMNHVMRIVPNDVKRQLASYKDPQLPLAAELGARILEFIDGLRTR
;
A
#
# COMPACT_ATOMS: atom_id res chain seq x y z
N MET A 1 -57.77 78.34 -16.19
CA MET A 1 -58.08 78.84 -14.84
C MET A 1 -57.22 77.99 -13.91
N GLY A 2 -56.22 78.38 -13.39
CA GLY A 2 -55.76 79.38 -12.48
C GLY A 2 -54.68 78.64 -11.69
N ALA A 3 -53.54 79.08 -11.74
CA ALA A 3 -52.73 79.83 -10.82
C ALA A 3 -52.01 78.86 -9.81
N CYS A 4 -50.77 78.79 -9.79
CA CYS A 4 -49.71 79.72 -9.41
C CYS A 4 -49.12 79.43 -8.04
N GLU A 5 -47.77 79.39 -8.04
CA GLU A 5 -46.87 79.79 -6.98
C GLU A 5 -46.56 78.78 -5.86
N SER A 6 -45.39 78.39 -5.81
CA SER A 6 -44.14 78.91 -5.17
C SER A 6 -43.87 78.26 -3.82
N ASN A 7 -42.81 77.56 -3.64
CA ASN A 7 -41.67 78.13 -2.89
C ASN A 7 -40.41 77.19 -2.87
N ARG A 8 -39.34 77.88 -3.11
CA ARG A 8 -37.93 77.38 -2.99
C ARG A 8 -37.56 77.29 -1.52
N HIS A 9 -36.43 76.59 -1.35
CA HIS A 9 -35.53 76.44 -0.22
C HIS A 9 -35.82 75.26 0.68
N LEU A 10 -34.92 74.28 0.43
CA LEU A 10 -34.10 73.58 1.44
C LEU A 10 -33.29 72.52 0.70
N VAL A 11 -32.26 72.99 0.03
CA VAL A 11 -31.12 72.16 -0.42
C VAL A 11 -29.93 72.70 0.36
N ASP A 12 -29.20 71.80 0.95
CA ASP A 12 -27.91 71.96 1.54
C ASP A 12 -27.83 71.56 3.02
N ASP A 13 -27.84 70.29 3.31
CA ASP A 13 -27.21 69.74 4.53
C ASP A 13 -27.01 68.22 4.48
N GLY A 14 -27.36 67.56 3.38
CA GLY A 14 -27.30 66.08 3.28
C GLY A 14 -26.03 65.51 2.58
N VAL A 15 -25.17 66.32 2.02
CA VAL A 15 -24.07 65.82 1.14
C VAL A 15 -22.71 65.76 1.83
N MET A 16 -22.56 66.30 3.03
CA MET A 16 -21.26 66.33 3.73
C MET A 16 -21.04 65.20 4.72
N MET A 17 -22.09 64.41 5.08
CA MET A 17 -21.95 63.30 5.99
C MET A 17 -21.71 61.90 5.32
N LEU A 18 -21.81 61.86 3.98
CA LEU A 18 -21.58 60.58 3.22
C LEU A 18 -20.17 60.42 2.68
N ARG A 19 -19.27 61.37 2.92
CA ARG A 19 -17.88 61.35 2.43
C ARG A 19 -16.85 60.90 3.47
N VAL A 20 -17.22 60.71 4.74
CA VAL A 20 -16.28 60.33 5.81
C VAL A 20 -16.40 58.85 6.19
N LEU A 21 -17.43 58.14 5.71
CA LEU A 21 -17.61 56.68 6.00
C LEU A 21 -17.08 55.76 4.91
N ALA A 22 -16.44 56.26 3.87
CA ALA A 22 -15.93 55.48 2.73
C ALA A 22 -14.41 55.26 2.74
N LEU A 23 -13.71 55.58 3.84
CA LEU A 23 -12.23 55.51 3.88
C LEU A 23 -11.66 54.62 4.99
N SER A 24 -12.44 53.74 5.61
CA SER A 24 -11.95 52.78 6.63
C SER A 24 -12.26 51.33 6.31
N LEU A 25 -12.53 50.97 5.03
CA LEU A 25 -12.70 49.59 4.58
C LEU A 25 -11.54 49.22 3.62
N THR A 26 -10.31 49.41 4.06
CA THR A 26 -9.15 48.97 3.29
C THR A 26 -8.18 48.18 4.18
N LEU A 27 -7.85 47.02 3.69
CA LEU A 27 -6.73 46.16 4.07
C LEU A 27 -6.90 45.37 5.38
N PHE A 28 -7.88 44.50 5.43
CA PHE A 28 -7.64 43.18 6.00
C PHE A 28 -7.49 42.17 4.84
N THR A 29 -6.43 42.33 4.03
CA THR A 29 -5.95 41.22 3.23
C THR A 29 -5.39 40.20 4.19
N GLY A 30 -6.27 39.25 4.60
CA GLY A 30 -5.84 38.10 5.36
C GLY A 30 -4.69 37.43 4.61
N LEU A 31 -3.50 37.42 5.21
CA LEU A 31 -2.46 36.46 4.88
C LEU A 31 -3.05 35.09 5.14
N LEU A 32 -3.76 34.53 4.15
CA LEU A 32 -4.03 33.10 4.12
C LEU A 32 -2.64 32.44 4.14
N PRO A 33 -2.35 31.56 5.08
CA PRO A 33 -1.08 30.85 5.06
C PRO A 33 -1.02 30.13 3.70
N TYR A 34 -0.09 30.55 2.85
CA TYR A 34 0.26 29.83 1.63
C TYR A 34 0.83 28.49 2.10
N VAL A 35 0.00 27.47 2.13
CA VAL A 35 0.45 26.09 2.34
C VAL A 35 1.28 25.78 1.10
N ALA A 36 2.59 25.96 1.22
CA ALA A 36 3.52 25.55 0.18
C ALA A 36 3.29 24.06 -0.08
N GLN A 37 2.69 23.76 -1.21
CA GLN A 37 2.51 22.38 -1.64
C GLN A 37 3.91 21.79 -1.81
N ALA A 38 4.25 20.78 -1.03
CA ALA A 38 5.53 20.12 -1.11
C ALA A 38 5.77 19.66 -2.56
N THR A 39 6.82 20.15 -3.18
CA THR A 39 7.21 19.72 -4.51
C THR A 39 7.68 18.27 -4.40
N VAL A 40 6.98 17.33 -5.03
CA VAL A 40 7.32 15.92 -5.04
C VAL A 40 8.00 15.57 -6.37
N LEU A 41 9.19 15.00 -6.28
CA LEU A 41 9.91 14.46 -7.44
C LEU A 41 9.57 12.99 -7.60
N GLN A 42 9.06 12.61 -8.76
CA GLN A 42 8.93 11.22 -9.16
C GLN A 42 10.08 10.89 -10.12
N ARG A 43 10.83 9.83 -9.81
CA ARG A 43 11.96 9.37 -10.62
C ARG A 43 11.96 7.86 -10.74
N PRO A 44 12.43 7.31 -11.87
CA PRO A 44 12.79 5.90 -11.94
C PRO A 44 13.97 5.63 -11.01
N ILE A 45 14.01 4.42 -10.45
CA ILE A 45 15.11 3.90 -9.65
C ILE A 45 15.28 2.43 -9.99
N THR A 46 16.52 1.96 -10.07
CA THR A 46 16.82 0.56 -10.38
C THR A 46 17.73 -0.05 -9.34
N LEU A 47 17.73 -1.36 -9.26
CA LEU A 47 18.60 -2.16 -8.40
C LEU A 47 19.17 -3.31 -9.21
N ASP A 48 20.49 -3.34 -9.35
CA ASP A 48 21.20 -4.52 -9.84
C ASP A 48 21.34 -5.52 -8.68
N THR A 49 20.80 -6.71 -8.85
CA THR A 49 20.87 -7.80 -7.86
C THR A 49 22.01 -8.77 -8.14
N GLY A 50 22.83 -8.53 -9.18
CA GLY A 50 23.82 -9.48 -9.68
C GLY A 50 23.24 -10.64 -10.50
N SER A 51 21.95 -10.93 -10.35
CA SER A 51 21.20 -11.92 -11.15
C SER A 51 20.16 -11.28 -12.09
N GLY A 52 20.04 -9.96 -12.07
CA GLY A 52 19.14 -9.17 -12.92
C GLY A 52 18.81 -7.82 -12.33
N GLU A 53 18.31 -6.93 -13.16
CA GLU A 53 17.93 -5.57 -12.75
C GLU A 53 16.47 -5.50 -12.35
N LEU A 54 16.20 -4.90 -11.19
CA LEU A 54 14.85 -4.60 -10.71
C LEU A 54 14.54 -3.13 -10.90
N PHE A 55 13.34 -2.85 -11.39
CA PHE A 55 12.88 -1.52 -11.72
C PHE A 55 11.88 -1.01 -10.70
N GLY A 56 12.05 0.23 -10.25
CA GLY A 56 11.21 0.87 -9.26
C GLY A 56 10.85 2.31 -9.60
N SER A 57 10.04 2.88 -8.74
CA SER A 57 9.64 4.29 -8.76
C SER A 57 9.90 4.91 -7.39
N LEU A 58 10.73 5.95 -7.36
CA LEU A 58 10.98 6.77 -6.18
C LEU A 58 10.06 7.98 -6.22
N LEU A 59 9.29 8.21 -5.14
CA LEU A 59 8.71 9.51 -4.84
C LEU A 59 9.52 10.15 -3.71
N LEU A 60 10.07 11.33 -4.00
CA LEU A 60 10.93 12.08 -3.09
C LEU A 60 10.33 13.46 -2.86
N PRO A 61 9.86 13.79 -1.66
CA PRO A 61 9.48 15.15 -1.30
C PRO A 61 10.73 16.05 -1.25
N LYS A 62 10.58 17.32 -1.62
CA LYS A 62 11.65 18.30 -1.46
C LYS A 62 11.89 18.55 0.03
N SER A 63 13.10 18.31 0.51
CA SER A 63 13.51 18.54 1.89
C SER A 63 14.99 18.89 1.96
N ASP A 64 15.35 19.77 2.89
CA ASP A 64 16.74 20.12 3.18
C ASP A 64 17.39 19.19 4.21
N THR A 65 16.60 18.27 4.80
CA THR A 65 17.06 17.27 5.77
C THR A 65 16.63 15.88 5.30
N PRO A 66 17.32 14.80 5.75
CA PRO A 66 16.93 13.44 5.44
C PRO A 66 15.49 13.14 5.89
N VAL A 67 14.70 12.55 5.00
CA VAL A 67 13.30 12.17 5.26
C VAL A 67 13.17 10.68 5.52
N PRO A 68 12.15 10.21 6.27
CA PRO A 68 11.85 8.79 6.33
C PRO A 68 11.58 8.24 4.93
N VAL A 69 11.98 6.99 4.68
CA VAL A 69 11.70 6.30 3.43
C VAL A 69 10.94 5.01 3.67
N VAL A 70 9.88 4.79 2.89
CA VAL A 70 9.08 3.56 2.93
C VAL A 70 9.39 2.74 1.69
N LEU A 71 9.92 1.53 1.89
CA LEU A 71 9.99 0.51 0.83
C LEU A 71 8.65 -0.23 0.80
N ILE A 72 7.90 -0.08 -0.29
CA ILE A 72 6.58 -0.70 -0.47
C ILE A 72 6.73 -1.97 -1.30
N ILE A 73 6.32 -3.10 -0.73
CA ILE A 73 6.41 -4.43 -1.30
C ILE A 73 5.00 -4.89 -1.70
N SER A 74 4.79 -5.18 -2.98
CA SER A 74 3.50 -5.59 -3.53
C SER A 74 3.09 -7.01 -3.14
N GLY A 75 1.80 -7.32 -3.29
CA GLY A 75 1.22 -8.63 -3.00
C GLY A 75 1.59 -9.73 -3.99
N SER A 76 0.94 -10.88 -3.86
CA SER A 76 1.21 -12.11 -4.62
C SER A 76 0.99 -11.98 -6.14
N GLY A 77 1.55 -12.95 -6.86
CA GLY A 77 1.43 -13.08 -8.31
C GLY A 77 2.12 -11.95 -9.08
N PRO A 78 1.72 -11.70 -10.33
CA PRO A 78 2.33 -10.70 -11.20
C PRO A 78 1.85 -9.26 -10.88
N THR A 79 1.72 -8.95 -9.58
CA THR A 79 1.33 -7.62 -9.11
C THR A 79 2.51 -6.67 -9.19
N ASP A 80 2.34 -5.59 -9.99
CA ASP A 80 3.35 -4.58 -10.25
C ASP A 80 3.57 -3.63 -9.06
N ARG A 81 4.53 -2.72 -9.21
CA ARG A 81 4.89 -1.70 -8.21
C ARG A 81 3.76 -0.75 -7.85
N ASP A 82 2.77 -0.58 -8.71
CA ASP A 82 1.63 0.32 -8.52
C ASP A 82 0.42 -0.38 -7.86
N GLY A 83 0.50 -1.71 -7.69
CA GLY A 83 -0.55 -2.55 -7.13
C GLY A 83 -1.50 -3.11 -8.17
N ASN A 84 -1.13 -3.06 -9.46
CA ASN A 84 -1.93 -3.57 -10.58
C ASN A 84 -1.52 -5.00 -10.91
N ASN A 85 -2.49 -5.78 -11.37
CA ASN A 85 -2.28 -7.17 -11.74
C ASN A 85 -2.95 -7.43 -13.11
N PRO A 86 -2.27 -8.04 -14.10
CA PRO A 86 -2.84 -8.30 -15.41
C PRO A 86 -4.17 -9.05 -15.38
N ASP A 87 -4.32 -10.00 -14.45
CA ASP A 87 -5.52 -10.82 -14.30
C ASP A 87 -6.53 -10.20 -13.34
N GLY A 88 -6.04 -9.48 -12.30
CA GLY A 88 -6.85 -8.88 -11.23
C GLY A 88 -7.41 -7.51 -11.57
N GLY A 89 -6.74 -6.76 -12.43
CA GLY A 89 -7.13 -5.43 -12.87
C GLY A 89 -6.20 -4.30 -12.39
N ARG A 90 -6.54 -3.09 -12.81
CA ARG A 90 -5.81 -1.86 -12.47
C ARG A 90 -6.54 -1.07 -11.39
N ASN A 91 -5.87 -0.84 -10.26
CA ASN A 91 -6.40 -0.05 -9.16
C ASN A 91 -5.43 1.05 -8.66
N ASP A 92 -4.17 1.01 -9.04
CA ASP A 92 -3.13 1.98 -8.67
C ASP A 92 -3.02 2.23 -7.13
N SER A 93 -3.36 1.25 -6.31
CA SER A 93 -3.45 1.41 -4.85
C SER A 93 -2.12 1.80 -4.20
N LEU A 94 -1.05 1.08 -4.52
CA LEU A 94 0.28 1.34 -3.95
C LEU A 94 0.85 2.66 -4.47
N LYS A 95 0.59 3.01 -5.73
CA LYS A 95 0.94 4.31 -6.30
C LYS A 95 0.25 5.45 -5.57
N ARG A 96 -1.04 5.32 -5.30
CA ARG A 96 -1.81 6.33 -4.56
C ARG A 96 -1.31 6.47 -3.12
N LEU A 97 -1.00 5.35 -2.46
CA LEU A 97 -0.42 5.38 -1.12
C LEU A 97 0.92 6.12 -1.10
N ALA A 98 1.78 5.87 -2.07
CA ALA A 98 3.06 6.58 -2.18
C ALA A 98 2.88 8.11 -2.32
N TRP A 99 1.84 8.57 -3.04
CA TRP A 99 1.51 9.98 -3.11
C TRP A 99 0.99 10.55 -1.78
N VAL A 100 0.23 9.77 -1.00
CA VAL A 100 -0.17 10.17 0.36
C VAL A 100 1.06 10.39 1.23
N LEU A 101 2.01 9.47 1.22
CA LEU A 101 3.27 9.57 1.97
C LEU A 101 4.09 10.80 1.55
N ALA A 102 4.27 11.00 0.25
CA ALA A 102 5.08 12.09 -0.28
C ALA A 102 4.53 13.48 0.08
N LYS A 103 3.20 13.65 0.12
CA LYS A 103 2.55 14.89 0.58
C LYS A 103 2.81 15.19 2.07
N HIS A 104 3.24 14.21 2.85
CA HIS A 104 3.54 14.33 4.27
C HIS A 104 5.04 14.19 4.57
N ASN A 105 5.87 14.56 3.60
CA ASN A 105 7.32 14.58 3.73
C ASN A 105 7.95 13.21 4.05
N ILE A 106 7.39 12.15 3.48
CA ILE A 106 7.87 10.77 3.57
C ILE A 106 8.17 10.28 2.16
N ALA A 107 9.43 9.91 1.90
CA ALA A 107 9.81 9.30 0.65
C ALA A 107 9.29 7.87 0.53
N SER A 108 9.13 7.38 -0.70
CA SER A 108 8.79 5.97 -0.91
C SER A 108 9.44 5.40 -2.16
N VAL A 109 9.80 4.14 -2.09
CA VAL A 109 10.20 3.33 -3.24
C VAL A 109 9.23 2.18 -3.39
N ARG A 110 8.70 2.02 -4.60
CA ARG A 110 7.90 0.87 -5.05
C ARG A 110 8.67 0.21 -6.18
N TYR A 111 8.75 -1.10 -6.20
CA TYR A 111 9.48 -1.83 -7.24
C TYR A 111 8.66 -3.00 -7.77
N ASP A 112 8.90 -3.37 -9.02
CA ASP A 112 8.39 -4.61 -9.59
C ASP A 112 9.26 -5.76 -9.07
N LYS A 113 8.63 -6.76 -8.48
CA LYS A 113 9.34 -7.97 -8.06
C LYS A 113 9.99 -8.64 -9.26
N ARG A 114 11.07 -9.42 -9.05
CA ARG A 114 11.66 -10.21 -10.12
C ARG A 114 10.62 -11.07 -10.83
N GLY A 115 10.70 -11.17 -12.15
CA GLY A 115 9.71 -11.88 -12.96
C GLY A 115 8.39 -11.12 -13.17
N VAL A 116 8.28 -9.84 -12.75
CA VAL A 116 7.06 -9.05 -12.86
C VAL A 116 7.32 -7.77 -13.64
N ALA A 117 6.38 -7.39 -14.51
CA ALA A 117 6.33 -6.12 -15.24
C ALA A 117 7.70 -5.72 -15.83
N ALA A 118 8.26 -4.56 -15.46
CA ALA A 118 9.54 -4.11 -15.98
C ALA A 118 10.73 -4.97 -15.51
N SER A 119 10.59 -5.69 -14.39
CA SER A 119 11.61 -6.61 -13.84
C SER A 119 11.45 -8.06 -14.34
N LEU A 120 10.69 -8.28 -15.42
CA LEU A 120 10.45 -9.63 -15.99
C LEU A 120 11.76 -10.34 -16.32
N ALA A 121 12.72 -9.61 -16.91
CA ALA A 121 14.00 -10.15 -17.32
C ALA A 121 14.91 -10.59 -16.15
N ALA A 122 14.66 -10.15 -14.92
CA ALA A 122 15.43 -10.57 -13.75
C ALA A 122 15.19 -12.05 -13.36
N THR A 123 14.07 -12.63 -13.81
CA THR A 123 13.79 -14.08 -13.70
C THR A 123 12.84 -14.47 -14.83
N PRO A 124 13.36 -14.76 -16.03
CA PRO A 124 12.54 -15.09 -17.19
C PRO A 124 11.83 -16.44 -17.06
N ASP A 125 12.34 -17.34 -16.24
CA ASP A 125 11.72 -18.62 -15.93
C ASP A 125 11.16 -18.61 -14.49
N GLU A 126 9.83 -18.65 -14.35
CA GLU A 126 9.18 -18.62 -13.04
C GLU A 126 9.51 -19.82 -12.14
N ARG A 127 10.05 -20.92 -12.70
CA ARG A 127 10.55 -22.05 -11.91
C ARG A 127 11.69 -21.68 -10.97
N ASN A 128 12.37 -20.58 -11.26
CA ASN A 128 13.47 -20.05 -10.44
C ASN A 128 12.99 -19.02 -9.38
N LEU A 129 11.68 -18.78 -9.28
CA LEU A 129 11.13 -17.92 -8.24
C LEU A 129 11.07 -18.65 -6.89
N SER A 130 11.35 -17.91 -5.82
CA SER A 130 11.15 -18.37 -4.44
C SER A 130 10.88 -17.18 -3.52
N VAL A 131 10.31 -17.43 -2.35
CA VAL A 131 10.13 -16.41 -1.30
C VAL A 131 11.49 -15.88 -0.84
N GLU A 132 12.49 -16.74 -0.72
CA GLU A 132 13.85 -16.38 -0.34
C GLU A 132 14.47 -15.39 -1.32
N ALA A 133 14.22 -15.55 -2.64
CA ALA A 133 14.68 -14.60 -3.65
C ALA A 133 13.98 -13.24 -3.50
N TYR A 134 12.68 -13.21 -3.23
CA TYR A 134 11.96 -11.96 -2.96
C TYR A 134 12.42 -11.27 -1.68
N VAL A 135 12.75 -12.04 -0.64
CA VAL A 135 13.32 -11.51 0.60
C VAL A 135 14.70 -10.89 0.33
N ALA A 136 15.58 -11.59 -0.38
CA ALA A 136 16.90 -11.07 -0.76
C ALA A 136 16.80 -9.78 -1.59
N ASP A 137 15.82 -9.67 -2.49
CA ASP A 137 15.56 -8.44 -3.24
C ASP A 137 15.12 -7.28 -2.33
N ALA A 138 14.22 -7.55 -1.39
CA ALA A 138 13.79 -6.54 -0.43
C ALA A 138 14.93 -6.07 0.48
N GLU A 139 15.80 -6.98 0.89
CA GLU A 139 17.02 -6.67 1.63
C GLU A 139 17.99 -5.80 0.81
N ALA A 140 18.23 -6.15 -0.44
CA ALA A 140 19.11 -5.39 -1.32
C ALA A 140 18.56 -3.97 -1.58
N TRP A 141 17.25 -3.82 -1.79
CA TRP A 141 16.60 -2.52 -1.83
C TRP A 141 16.78 -1.75 -0.52
N GLY A 142 16.59 -2.42 0.62
CA GLY A 142 16.75 -1.82 1.94
C GLY A 142 18.17 -1.30 2.16
N HIS A 143 19.19 -2.08 1.83
CA HIS A 143 20.58 -1.66 1.89
C HIS A 143 20.87 -0.45 1.00
N LYS A 144 20.38 -0.48 -0.25
CA LYS A 144 20.50 0.67 -1.16
C LYS A 144 19.89 1.94 -0.59
N LEU A 145 18.72 1.85 0.02
CA LEU A 145 18.05 3.02 0.60
C LEU A 145 18.75 3.52 1.87
N LYS A 146 19.28 2.65 2.71
CA LYS A 146 20.02 3.03 3.92
C LYS A 146 21.33 3.75 3.64
N THR A 147 21.95 3.51 2.50
CA THR A 147 23.20 4.18 2.09
C THR A 147 22.98 5.53 1.39
N ASP A 148 21.74 5.86 1.05
CA ASP A 148 21.40 7.12 0.40
C ASP A 148 21.20 8.24 1.45
N PRO A 149 22.05 9.31 1.43
CA PRO A 149 22.01 10.36 2.45
C PRO A 149 20.72 11.20 2.47
N ARG A 150 19.87 11.06 1.45
CA ARG A 150 18.57 11.72 1.41
C ARG A 150 17.56 11.09 2.35
N PHE A 151 17.83 9.89 2.84
CA PHE A 151 16.89 9.11 3.65
C PHE A 151 17.38 8.96 5.09
N GLY A 152 16.43 9.01 6.01
CA GLY A 152 16.63 8.72 7.43
C GLY A 152 16.15 7.31 7.77
N LYS A 153 15.09 7.21 8.58
CA LYS A 153 14.53 5.91 9.01
C LYS A 153 13.94 5.17 7.80
N LEU A 154 14.38 3.90 7.61
CA LEU A 154 13.81 2.99 6.62
C LEU A 154 12.67 2.18 7.24
N ILE A 155 11.51 2.23 6.63
CA ILE A 155 10.32 1.45 7.00
C ILE A 155 10.00 0.48 5.87
N LEU A 156 9.72 -0.79 6.19
CA LEU A 156 9.19 -1.74 5.22
C LEU A 156 7.66 -1.78 5.34
N LEU A 157 6.96 -1.54 4.24
CA LEU A 157 5.52 -1.71 4.13
C LEU A 157 5.23 -2.81 3.14
N GLY A 158 4.66 -3.91 3.62
CA GLY A 158 4.24 -5.02 2.77
C GLY A 158 2.73 -5.11 2.65
N HIS A 159 2.23 -5.30 1.44
CA HIS A 159 0.82 -5.56 1.17
C HIS A 159 0.60 -7.04 0.87
N SER A 160 -0.37 -7.66 1.56
CA SER A 160 -0.72 -9.07 1.35
C SER A 160 0.51 -9.98 1.53
N GLU A 161 0.92 -10.76 0.53
CA GLU A 161 2.18 -11.54 0.55
C GLU A 161 3.41 -10.67 0.83
N GLY A 162 3.41 -9.42 0.36
CA GLY A 162 4.48 -8.47 0.66
C GLY A 162 4.69 -8.22 2.15
N ALA A 163 3.66 -8.42 2.98
CA ALA A 163 3.76 -8.32 4.44
C ALA A 163 4.65 -9.44 5.03
N LEU A 164 4.56 -10.65 4.51
CA LEU A 164 5.46 -11.75 4.86
C LEU A 164 6.89 -11.43 4.43
N ILE A 165 7.08 -10.98 3.18
CA ILE A 165 8.40 -10.61 2.66
C ILE A 165 9.02 -9.49 3.52
N ALA A 166 8.25 -8.46 3.86
CA ALA A 166 8.70 -7.38 4.74
C ALA A 166 9.11 -7.91 6.13
N SER A 167 8.34 -8.83 6.69
CA SER A 167 8.61 -9.41 8.01
C SER A 167 9.88 -10.27 8.03
N LEU A 168 10.17 -10.97 6.93
CA LEU A 168 11.37 -11.79 6.78
C LEU A 168 12.62 -10.93 6.52
N ALA A 169 12.51 -9.88 5.70
CA ALA A 169 13.64 -9.04 5.31
C ALA A 169 14.05 -8.01 6.40
N ALA A 170 13.08 -7.45 7.11
CA ALA A 170 13.32 -6.33 8.02
C ALA A 170 14.40 -6.55 9.09
N PRO A 171 14.50 -7.74 9.75
CA PRO A 171 15.55 -8.00 10.73
C PRO A 171 16.97 -7.95 10.14
N ASN A 172 17.14 -8.38 8.89
CA ASN A 172 18.44 -8.51 8.24
C ASN A 172 19.02 -7.17 7.76
N ILE A 173 18.16 -6.17 7.62
CA ILE A 173 18.56 -4.82 7.17
C ILE A 173 18.42 -3.78 8.27
N ASP A 174 18.11 -4.21 9.50
CA ASP A 174 17.89 -3.29 10.62
C ASP A 174 16.93 -2.15 10.22
N ALA A 175 15.74 -2.54 9.74
CA ALA A 175 14.68 -1.60 9.41
C ALA A 175 14.16 -0.93 10.69
N ALA A 176 13.79 0.35 10.60
CA ALA A 176 13.27 1.11 11.74
C ALA A 176 11.87 0.64 12.17
N ALA A 177 11.07 0.12 11.24
CA ALA A 177 9.72 -0.40 11.51
C ALA A 177 9.21 -1.27 10.36
N VAL A 178 8.15 -2.05 10.64
CA VAL A 178 7.39 -2.83 9.65
C VAL A 178 5.92 -2.46 9.68
N ILE A 179 5.30 -2.31 8.51
CA ILE A 179 3.86 -2.14 8.34
C ILE A 179 3.34 -3.34 7.56
N SER A 180 2.53 -4.18 8.21
CA SER A 180 1.79 -5.29 7.60
C SER A 180 0.41 -4.81 7.19
N MET A 181 0.16 -4.67 5.90
CA MET A 181 -1.11 -4.22 5.35
C MET A 181 -1.83 -5.38 4.64
N SER A 182 -2.99 -5.78 5.15
CA SER A 182 -3.76 -6.94 4.66
C SER A 182 -2.92 -8.23 4.60
N GLY A 183 -1.98 -8.40 5.55
CA GLY A 183 -1.11 -9.57 5.64
C GLY A 183 -1.79 -10.74 6.33
N SER A 184 -1.59 -11.97 5.82
CA SER A 184 -2.07 -13.17 6.49
C SER A 184 -1.19 -13.54 7.70
N ALA A 185 -1.81 -14.06 8.75
CA ALA A 185 -1.12 -14.73 9.85
C ALA A 185 -0.93 -16.23 9.60
N ARG A 186 -1.78 -16.79 8.73
CA ARG A 186 -1.81 -18.24 8.46
C ARG A 186 -0.87 -18.58 7.30
N PRO A 187 -0.27 -19.79 7.33
CA PRO A 187 0.41 -20.35 6.16
C PRO A 187 -0.51 -20.32 4.92
N ILE A 188 0.06 -19.97 3.76
CA ILE A 188 -0.72 -19.70 2.54
C ILE A 188 -1.44 -20.95 2.01
N ASP A 189 -0.94 -22.15 2.24
CA ASP A 189 -1.65 -23.38 1.90
C ASP A 189 -3.03 -23.45 2.60
N GLN A 190 -3.14 -23.00 3.85
CA GLN A 190 -4.41 -22.94 4.58
C GLN A 190 -5.36 -21.88 4.03
N VAL A 191 -4.82 -20.70 3.68
CA VAL A 191 -5.60 -19.62 3.06
C VAL A 191 -6.14 -20.06 1.70
N LEU A 192 -5.34 -20.70 0.87
CA LEU A 192 -5.76 -21.22 -0.43
C LEU A 192 -6.84 -22.30 -0.29
N ARG A 193 -6.70 -23.23 0.65
CA ARG A 193 -7.76 -24.23 0.94
C ARG A 193 -9.09 -23.57 1.24
N GLN A 194 -9.09 -22.56 2.11
CA GLN A 194 -10.31 -21.83 2.46
C GLN A 194 -10.89 -21.09 1.26
N GLN A 195 -10.05 -20.40 0.49
CA GLN A 195 -10.53 -19.65 -0.68
C GLN A 195 -11.10 -20.55 -1.78
N LEU A 196 -10.51 -21.72 -1.98
CA LEU A 196 -10.93 -22.68 -3.01
C LEU A 196 -12.16 -23.50 -2.59
N SER A 197 -12.33 -23.78 -1.28
CA SER A 197 -13.45 -24.59 -0.77
C SER A 197 -14.83 -24.01 -1.15
N ASN A 198 -14.93 -22.70 -1.29
CA ASN A 198 -16.18 -22.02 -1.62
C ASN A 198 -16.36 -21.76 -3.13
N ARG A 199 -15.40 -22.18 -3.96
CA ARG A 199 -15.36 -21.81 -5.40
C ARG A 199 -15.27 -23.00 -6.34
N LEU A 200 -14.76 -24.14 -5.86
CA LEU A 200 -14.54 -25.32 -6.68
C LEU A 200 -15.63 -26.38 -6.48
N PRO A 201 -16.06 -27.05 -7.54
CA PRO A 201 -16.90 -28.25 -7.41
C PRO A 201 -16.10 -29.38 -6.73
N PRO A 202 -16.80 -30.35 -6.07
CA PRO A 202 -16.15 -31.37 -5.24
C PRO A 202 -14.98 -32.13 -5.89
N PRO A 203 -15.02 -32.57 -7.15
CA PRO A 203 -13.88 -33.28 -7.77
C PRO A 203 -12.63 -32.41 -7.89
N LEU A 204 -12.80 -31.12 -8.27
CA LEU A 204 -11.68 -30.18 -8.36
C LEU A 204 -11.17 -29.78 -6.98
N MET A 205 -12.05 -29.69 -5.99
CA MET A 205 -11.65 -29.42 -4.61
C MET A 205 -10.79 -30.55 -4.03
N LEU A 206 -11.18 -31.82 -4.28
CA LEU A 206 -10.37 -32.97 -3.89
C LEU A 206 -8.97 -32.90 -4.50
N ARG A 207 -8.92 -32.72 -5.84
CA ARG A 207 -7.64 -32.62 -6.55
C ARG A 207 -6.78 -31.43 -6.10
N SER A 208 -7.41 -30.30 -5.83
CA SER A 208 -6.74 -29.13 -5.26
C SER A 208 -6.10 -29.42 -3.91
N ASN A 209 -6.78 -30.16 -3.02
CA ASN A 209 -6.24 -30.55 -1.73
C ASN A 209 -5.04 -31.49 -1.89
N GLU A 210 -5.10 -32.47 -2.78
CA GLU A 210 -3.98 -33.38 -3.09
C GLU A 210 -2.74 -32.57 -3.56
N LEU A 211 -2.94 -31.60 -4.47
CA LEU A 211 -1.88 -30.72 -4.94
C LEU A 211 -1.29 -29.89 -3.78
N LEU A 212 -2.13 -29.30 -2.95
CA LEU A 212 -1.68 -28.54 -1.78
C LEU A 212 -0.88 -29.39 -0.81
N ASP A 213 -1.31 -30.65 -0.54
CA ASP A 213 -0.59 -31.58 0.33
C ASP A 213 0.76 -31.99 -0.26
N SER A 214 0.81 -32.30 -1.57
CA SER A 214 2.05 -32.64 -2.28
C SER A 214 3.03 -31.48 -2.22
N LEU A 215 2.61 -30.27 -2.56
CA LEU A 215 3.45 -29.08 -2.53
C LEU A 215 3.92 -28.72 -1.12
N LYS A 216 3.06 -28.88 -0.11
CA LYS A 216 3.42 -28.70 1.29
C LYS A 216 4.52 -29.69 1.73
N ALA A 217 4.47 -30.92 1.21
CA ALA A 217 5.51 -31.93 1.43
C ALA A 217 6.78 -31.68 0.60
N GLY A 218 6.79 -30.68 -0.28
CA GLY A 218 7.93 -30.32 -1.12
C GLY A 218 8.00 -31.07 -2.46
N HIS A 219 6.92 -31.71 -2.87
CA HIS A 219 6.84 -32.49 -4.10
C HIS A 219 6.01 -31.76 -5.16
N THR A 220 6.56 -31.65 -6.37
CA THR A 220 5.84 -31.13 -7.54
C THR A 220 4.94 -32.21 -8.15
N ASP A 221 3.93 -31.78 -8.92
CA ASP A 221 2.98 -32.63 -9.61
C ASP A 221 2.63 -32.03 -10.97
N ASP A 222 2.99 -32.72 -12.07
CA ASP A 222 2.74 -32.26 -13.42
C ASP A 222 1.29 -32.48 -13.89
N ASN A 223 0.54 -33.34 -13.20
CA ASN A 223 -0.84 -33.68 -13.56
C ASN A 223 -1.84 -32.68 -12.97
N VAL A 224 -1.83 -31.45 -13.45
CA VAL A 224 -2.70 -30.37 -12.99
C VAL A 224 -3.87 -30.19 -13.96
N PRO A 225 -5.14 -30.32 -13.50
CA PRO A 225 -6.32 -30.05 -14.32
C PRO A 225 -6.29 -28.62 -14.90
N PRO A 226 -6.82 -28.41 -16.14
CA PRO A 226 -6.81 -27.09 -16.77
C PRO A 226 -7.39 -25.97 -15.89
N GLN A 227 -8.45 -26.27 -15.12
CA GLN A 227 -9.13 -25.31 -14.25
C GLN A 227 -8.27 -24.88 -13.04
N LEU A 228 -7.25 -25.67 -12.67
CA LEU A 228 -6.34 -25.42 -11.56
C LEU A 228 -4.99 -24.84 -12.02
N GLN A 229 -4.73 -24.75 -13.33
CA GLN A 229 -3.46 -24.26 -13.90
C GLN A 229 -3.12 -22.81 -13.46
N VAL A 230 -4.12 -21.97 -13.28
CA VAL A 230 -3.92 -20.57 -12.83
C VAL A 230 -3.14 -20.50 -11.51
N ILE A 231 -3.37 -21.48 -10.62
CA ILE A 231 -2.76 -21.53 -9.27
C ILE A 231 -1.61 -22.53 -9.20
N PHE A 232 -1.77 -23.73 -9.81
CA PHE A 232 -0.89 -24.88 -9.58
C PHE A 232 -0.10 -25.30 -10.82
N ARG A 233 -0.02 -24.50 -11.91
CA ARG A 233 0.79 -24.87 -13.08
C ARG A 233 2.18 -25.30 -12.66
N PRO A 234 2.77 -26.33 -13.31
CA PRO A 234 4.05 -26.91 -12.88
C PRO A 234 5.19 -25.88 -12.71
N SER A 235 5.22 -24.85 -13.54
CA SER A 235 6.23 -23.80 -13.49
C SER A 235 6.21 -22.94 -12.22
N VAL A 236 5.04 -22.77 -11.57
CA VAL A 236 4.91 -21.98 -10.33
C VAL A 236 5.07 -22.82 -9.07
N GLN A 237 5.03 -24.14 -9.18
CA GLN A 237 5.08 -25.02 -8.00
C GLN A 237 6.33 -24.88 -7.13
N PRO A 238 7.56 -24.72 -7.67
CA PRO A 238 8.73 -24.44 -6.84
C PRO A 238 8.55 -23.20 -5.94
N TYR A 239 7.94 -22.15 -6.50
CA TYR A 239 7.61 -20.96 -5.73
C TYR A 239 6.60 -21.27 -4.62
N LEU A 240 5.50 -21.99 -4.93
CA LEU A 240 4.49 -22.37 -3.93
C LEU A 240 5.10 -23.24 -2.80
N ILE A 241 6.01 -24.16 -3.14
CA ILE A 241 6.73 -24.96 -2.16
C ILE A 241 7.53 -24.06 -1.20
N SER A 242 8.25 -23.06 -1.72
CA SER A 242 9.00 -22.12 -0.89
C SER A 242 8.08 -21.27 0.01
N LEU A 243 6.90 -20.90 -0.51
CA LEU A 243 5.90 -20.12 0.20
C LEU A 243 5.19 -20.92 1.30
N PHE A 244 4.89 -22.21 1.04
CA PHE A 244 4.20 -23.08 2.00
C PHE A 244 5.09 -23.50 3.20
N ARG A 245 6.40 -23.29 3.11
CA ARG A 245 7.34 -23.46 4.24
C ARG A 245 7.27 -22.31 5.24
N GLN A 246 6.70 -21.17 4.85
CA GLN A 246 6.68 -19.98 5.67
C GLN A 246 5.52 -20.02 6.68
N ASP A 247 5.81 -19.53 7.87
CA ASP A 247 4.82 -19.24 8.92
C ASP A 247 4.79 -17.71 9.14
N PRO A 248 3.79 -17.00 8.59
CA PRO A 248 3.73 -15.55 8.67
C PRO A 248 3.61 -15.02 10.10
N ALA A 249 2.84 -15.69 10.96
CA ALA A 249 2.71 -15.29 12.36
C ALA A 249 4.04 -15.44 13.11
N ALA A 250 4.74 -16.56 12.90
CA ALA A 250 6.05 -16.78 13.52
C ALA A 250 7.12 -15.81 12.98
N ALA A 251 7.08 -15.46 11.69
CA ALA A 251 7.96 -14.44 11.11
C ALA A 251 7.70 -13.06 11.73
N PHE A 252 6.43 -12.67 11.86
CA PHE A 252 6.04 -11.39 12.44
C PHE A 252 6.38 -11.28 13.94
N ALA A 253 6.22 -12.38 14.70
CA ALA A 253 6.58 -12.45 16.11
C ALA A 253 8.07 -12.20 16.39
N LYS A 254 8.96 -12.51 15.43
CA LYS A 254 10.41 -12.31 15.54
C LYS A 254 10.85 -10.86 15.35
N LEU A 255 9.97 -9.97 14.92
CA LEU A 255 10.28 -8.56 14.72
C LEU A 255 10.59 -7.88 16.06
N LYS A 256 11.76 -7.28 16.17
CA LYS A 256 12.20 -6.54 17.36
C LYS A 256 11.87 -5.04 17.28
N MET A 257 11.67 -4.55 16.06
CA MET A 257 11.30 -3.16 15.80
C MET A 257 9.79 -2.93 15.98
N PRO A 258 9.36 -1.66 16.13
CA PRO A 258 7.94 -1.30 16.07
C PRO A 258 7.26 -1.86 14.83
N ALA A 259 6.01 -2.30 14.98
CA ALA A 259 5.23 -2.81 13.89
C ALA A 259 3.78 -2.30 13.93
N LEU A 260 3.21 -2.04 12.76
CA LEU A 260 1.81 -1.68 12.56
C LEU A 260 1.13 -2.74 11.71
N ILE A 261 -0.02 -3.22 12.17
CA ILE A 261 -0.91 -4.13 11.43
C ILE A 261 -2.10 -3.30 10.96
N ILE A 262 -2.39 -3.33 9.65
CA ILE A 262 -3.54 -2.66 9.06
C ILE A 262 -4.41 -3.68 8.34
N GLN A 263 -5.70 -3.70 8.66
CA GLN A 263 -6.65 -4.63 8.06
C GLN A 263 -8.00 -3.96 7.81
N GLY A 264 -8.58 -4.23 6.66
CA GLY A 264 -9.93 -3.80 6.34
C GLY A 264 -11.00 -4.81 6.79
N SER A 265 -12.14 -4.32 7.29
CA SER A 265 -13.22 -5.20 7.73
C SER A 265 -13.94 -5.90 6.57
N ASN A 266 -13.86 -5.34 5.35
CA ASN A 266 -14.48 -5.89 4.15
C ASN A 266 -13.50 -6.57 3.19
N ASP A 267 -12.32 -6.94 3.67
CA ASP A 267 -11.33 -7.68 2.88
C ASP A 267 -11.81 -9.12 2.63
N ILE A 268 -12.02 -9.46 1.34
CA ILE A 268 -12.50 -10.78 0.90
C ILE A 268 -11.38 -11.81 0.67
N GLN A 269 -10.11 -11.42 0.85
CA GLN A 269 -8.95 -12.30 0.68
C GLN A 269 -8.30 -12.66 2.00
N VAL A 270 -8.08 -11.68 2.87
CA VAL A 270 -7.49 -11.85 4.20
C VAL A 270 -8.43 -11.23 5.22
N GLY A 271 -8.85 -12.01 6.19
CA GLY A 271 -9.85 -11.58 7.16
C GLY A 271 -9.27 -10.88 8.39
N VAL A 272 -10.14 -10.21 9.15
CA VAL A 272 -9.79 -9.56 10.44
C VAL A 272 -9.14 -10.56 11.42
N GLY A 273 -9.53 -11.84 11.36
CA GLY A 273 -8.93 -12.89 12.20
C GLY A 273 -7.42 -13.07 11.98
N ASP A 274 -6.92 -12.84 10.75
CA ASP A 274 -5.47 -12.87 10.47
C ASP A 274 -4.77 -11.68 11.15
N ALA A 275 -5.34 -10.48 11.09
CA ALA A 275 -4.78 -9.31 11.78
C ALA A 275 -4.76 -9.48 13.30
N GLN A 276 -5.81 -10.05 13.88
CA GLN A 276 -5.88 -10.38 15.31
C GLN A 276 -4.84 -11.43 15.69
N ALA A 277 -4.61 -12.44 14.85
CA ALA A 277 -3.59 -13.46 15.07
C ALA A 277 -2.15 -12.87 14.97
N LEU A 278 -1.89 -11.97 14.02
CA LEU A 278 -0.62 -11.22 13.98
C LEU A 278 -0.42 -10.37 15.25
N LYS A 279 -1.48 -9.69 15.72
CA LYS A 279 -1.44 -8.93 16.97
C LYS A 279 -1.19 -9.81 18.19
N ALA A 280 -1.76 -11.00 18.22
CA ALA A 280 -1.51 -11.98 19.29
C ALA A 280 -0.07 -12.50 19.23
N ALA A 281 0.49 -12.71 18.04
CA ALA A 281 1.87 -13.15 17.85
C ALA A 281 2.90 -12.08 18.23
N LYS A 282 2.57 -10.78 18.08
CA LYS A 282 3.41 -9.64 18.49
C LYS A 282 2.53 -8.63 19.26
N PRO A 283 2.38 -8.81 20.58
CA PRO A 283 1.46 -8.03 21.40
C PRO A 283 1.79 -6.52 21.48
N ASP A 284 3.02 -6.13 21.25
CA ASP A 284 3.47 -4.73 21.23
C ASP A 284 3.24 -4.05 19.86
N ALA A 285 2.86 -4.79 18.80
CA ALA A 285 2.50 -4.18 17.52
C ALA A 285 1.22 -3.34 17.65
N GLU A 286 1.13 -2.24 16.91
CA GLU A 286 -0.10 -1.47 16.78
C GLU A 286 -1.07 -2.19 15.81
N LEU A 287 -2.38 -2.13 16.08
CA LEU A 287 -3.42 -2.71 15.22
C LEU A 287 -4.43 -1.65 14.84
N ALA A 288 -4.60 -1.45 13.54
CA ALA A 288 -5.62 -0.58 12.95
C ALA A 288 -6.59 -1.42 12.10
N LEU A 289 -7.83 -1.54 12.57
CA LEU A 289 -8.93 -2.13 11.82
C LEU A 289 -9.73 -0.99 11.16
N ILE A 290 -9.78 -0.99 9.81
CA ILE A 290 -10.42 0.07 9.04
C ILE A 290 -11.77 -0.44 8.53
N GLU A 291 -12.84 0.18 9.02
CA GLU A 291 -14.20 -0.21 8.69
C GLU A 291 -14.52 -0.03 7.20
N GLY A 292 -15.10 -1.04 6.58
CA GLY A 292 -15.48 -1.05 5.16
C GLY A 292 -14.33 -1.12 4.18
N MET A 293 -13.06 -1.11 4.62
CA MET A 293 -11.92 -1.20 3.73
C MET A 293 -11.76 -2.63 3.20
N ASN A 294 -11.49 -2.74 1.91
CA ASN A 294 -11.23 -4.01 1.23
C ASN A 294 -9.73 -4.24 0.97
N HIS A 295 -9.41 -5.38 0.34
CA HIS A 295 -8.03 -5.80 0.07
C HIS A 295 -7.21 -4.80 -0.77
N VAL A 296 -7.85 -4.06 -1.68
CA VAL A 296 -7.20 -3.03 -2.51
C VAL A 296 -7.35 -1.62 -1.91
N MET A 297 -7.55 -1.54 -0.59
CA MET A 297 -7.53 -0.31 0.21
C MET A 297 -8.65 0.69 -0.15
N ARG A 298 -9.82 0.21 -0.56
CA ARG A 298 -11.01 1.03 -0.88
C ARG A 298 -12.11 0.80 0.15
N ILE A 299 -12.89 1.83 0.44
CA ILE A 299 -14.14 1.65 1.19
C ILE A 299 -15.20 1.16 0.22
N VAL A 300 -15.58 -0.12 0.36
CA VAL A 300 -16.52 -0.79 -0.54
C VAL A 300 -17.44 -1.69 0.29
N PRO A 301 -18.76 -1.70 0.02
CA PRO A 301 -19.68 -2.63 0.69
C PRO A 301 -19.24 -4.09 0.56
N ASN A 302 -19.62 -4.91 1.52
CA ASN A 302 -19.33 -6.36 1.49
C ASN A 302 -20.24 -7.10 0.50
N ASP A 303 -20.15 -6.71 -0.77
CA ASP A 303 -20.84 -7.30 -1.93
C ASP A 303 -19.79 -7.71 -2.96
N VAL A 304 -19.76 -8.99 -3.32
CA VAL A 304 -18.72 -9.57 -4.18
C VAL A 304 -18.57 -8.82 -5.51
N LYS A 305 -19.68 -8.41 -6.14
CA LYS A 305 -19.65 -7.71 -7.43
C LYS A 305 -18.98 -6.33 -7.29
N ARG A 306 -19.32 -5.57 -6.26
CA ARG A 306 -18.70 -4.27 -5.96
C ARG A 306 -17.26 -4.42 -5.54
N GLN A 307 -16.95 -5.44 -4.73
CA GLN A 307 -15.59 -5.78 -4.36
C GLN A 307 -14.73 -6.00 -5.62
N LEU A 308 -15.12 -6.91 -6.50
CA LEU A 308 -14.36 -7.21 -7.73
C LEU A 308 -14.29 -6.02 -8.69
N ALA A 309 -15.32 -5.18 -8.78
CA ALA A 309 -15.30 -3.96 -9.57
C ALA A 309 -14.23 -2.97 -9.08
N SER A 310 -14.06 -2.83 -7.76
CA SER A 310 -13.06 -1.93 -7.17
C SER A 310 -11.62 -2.28 -7.49
N TYR A 311 -11.34 -3.55 -7.79
CA TYR A 311 -10.00 -4.00 -8.22
C TYR A 311 -9.61 -3.49 -9.61
N LYS A 312 -10.59 -3.03 -10.38
CA LYS A 312 -10.43 -2.55 -11.76
C LYS A 312 -10.68 -1.05 -11.91
N ASP A 313 -10.83 -0.35 -10.79
CA ASP A 313 -11.13 1.08 -10.80
C ASP A 313 -10.03 1.91 -10.12
N PRO A 314 -9.09 2.46 -10.91
CA PRO A 314 -8.04 3.32 -10.38
C PRO A 314 -8.55 4.71 -9.94
N GLN A 315 -9.81 5.08 -10.20
CA GLN A 315 -10.36 6.36 -9.82
C GLN A 315 -10.90 6.36 -8.39
N LEU A 316 -11.27 5.20 -7.85
CA LEU A 316 -11.73 5.11 -6.47
C LEU A 316 -10.65 5.62 -5.50
N PRO A 317 -10.99 6.47 -4.51
CA PRO A 317 -10.04 6.95 -3.52
C PRO A 317 -9.60 5.81 -2.59
N LEU A 318 -8.41 5.93 -2.01
CA LEU A 318 -8.01 5.10 -0.87
C LEU A 318 -8.91 5.39 0.32
N ALA A 319 -9.08 4.42 1.21
CA ALA A 319 -9.67 4.65 2.52
C ALA A 319 -8.90 5.78 3.22
N ALA A 320 -9.58 6.85 3.60
CA ALA A 320 -8.93 8.03 4.19
C ALA A 320 -8.19 7.68 5.50
N GLU A 321 -8.77 6.82 6.31
CA GLU A 321 -8.18 6.36 7.56
C GLU A 321 -6.87 5.60 7.35
N LEU A 322 -6.68 4.90 6.24
CA LEU A 322 -5.43 4.19 5.92
C LEU A 322 -4.22 5.14 5.96
N GLY A 323 -4.32 6.26 5.24
CA GLY A 323 -3.25 7.26 5.22
C GLY A 323 -2.99 7.81 6.62
N ALA A 324 -4.04 8.17 7.35
CA ALA A 324 -3.93 8.74 8.70
C ALA A 324 -3.19 7.79 9.67
N ARG A 325 -3.54 6.50 9.70
CA ARG A 325 -2.90 5.49 10.57
C ARG A 325 -1.42 5.27 10.25
N ILE A 326 -1.07 5.22 8.96
CA ILE A 326 0.31 5.08 8.54
C ILE A 326 1.14 6.30 8.94
N LEU A 327 0.60 7.51 8.73
CA LEU A 327 1.27 8.75 9.06
C LEU A 327 1.48 8.90 10.57
N GLU A 328 0.44 8.64 11.37
CA GLU A 328 0.50 8.64 12.84
C GLU A 328 1.60 7.68 13.36
N PHE A 329 1.64 6.46 12.84
CA PHE A 329 2.66 5.48 13.21
C PHE A 329 4.08 5.95 12.86
N ILE A 330 4.30 6.47 11.63
CA ILE A 330 5.61 6.94 11.19
C ILE A 330 6.06 8.17 11.99
N ASP A 331 5.14 9.09 12.30
CA ASP A 331 5.45 10.26 13.14
C ASP A 331 5.81 9.83 14.57
N GLY A 332 5.13 8.83 15.13
CA GLY A 332 5.51 8.23 16.42
C GLY A 332 6.90 7.62 16.45
N LEU A 333 7.44 7.18 15.29
CA LEU A 333 8.83 6.71 15.19
C LEU A 333 9.85 7.85 15.30
N ARG A 334 9.50 9.08 14.92
CA ARG A 334 10.41 10.24 14.97
C ARG A 334 10.75 10.67 16.40
N THR A 335 9.87 10.36 17.33
CA THR A 335 9.99 10.74 18.74
C THR A 335 10.63 9.63 19.61
N ARG A 336 10.82 8.45 19.06
CA ARG A 336 11.54 7.31 19.65
C ARG A 336 12.95 7.22 19.06
#